data_4ff676b0d4f8d1a0df69d804870ae213
#
_entry.id   4ff676b0d4f8d1a0df69d804870ae213
#
_cell.length_a   1.000
_cell.length_b   1.000
_cell.length_c   1.000
_cell.angle_alpha   90.00
_cell.angle_beta   90.00
_cell.angle_gamma   90.00
#
_symmetry.space_group_name_H-M   'P 1'
#
loop_
_entity.id
_entity.type
_entity.pdbx_description
1 polymer ?
#
loop_
_entity_poly.entity_id
_entity_poly.type
_entity_poly.pdbx_seq_one_letter_code
_entity_poly.pdbx_strand_id
1 'polypeptide(L)'
;DVVLLDIPRWPNAWSLNALNGCDAIVLISELTVPALNASRLWMQHLIDDLSGMNAAAPSIMPVLNRQKKNMLGSRVSVDQAEAALRQPVFGSIRSDWAAAVAAVNLGQAIGEAKPNSVISKDVSDLMQRVRRVVRAPQQPELKRAS
;
A
#
# COMPACT_ATOMS: atom_id res chain seq x y z
N ASP A 1 2.61 -20.17 -2.41
CA ASP A 1 2.11 -19.62 -1.12
C ASP A 1 2.44 -18.14 -1.07
N VAL A 2 1.66 -17.36 -0.34
CA VAL A 2 1.88 -15.92 -0.10
C VAL A 2 2.00 -15.71 1.39
N VAL A 3 3.05 -15.01 1.81
CA VAL A 3 3.25 -14.59 3.20
C VAL A 3 2.99 -13.09 3.29
N LEU A 4 2.13 -12.67 4.20
CA LEU A 4 1.86 -11.26 4.49
C LEU A 4 2.50 -10.92 5.85
N LEU A 5 3.28 -9.83 5.86
CA LEU A 5 3.87 -9.28 7.07
C LEU A 5 3.21 -7.93 7.36
N ASP A 6 2.64 -7.77 8.56
CA ASP A 6 2.16 -6.48 9.04
C ASP A 6 3.31 -5.76 9.75
N ILE A 7 3.85 -4.74 9.11
CA ILE A 7 5.01 -3.98 9.58
C ILE A 7 4.52 -2.67 10.19
N PRO A 8 4.91 -2.35 11.43
CA PRO A 8 4.51 -1.11 12.08
C PRO A 8 5.14 0.12 11.39
N ARG A 9 4.49 1.26 11.55
CA ARG A 9 4.92 2.55 10.98
C ARG A 9 6.38 2.93 11.31
N TRP A 10 6.87 2.52 12.45
CA TRP A 10 8.25 2.74 12.90
C TRP A 10 9.01 1.42 12.85
N PRO A 11 9.62 1.08 11.72
CA PRO A 11 10.39 -0.15 11.62
C PRO A 11 11.64 -0.08 12.48
N ASN A 12 11.97 -1.22 13.04
CA ASN A 12 13.26 -1.48 13.68
C ASN A 12 14.17 -2.25 12.70
N ALA A 13 15.39 -2.56 13.12
CA ALA A 13 16.34 -3.30 12.29
C ALA A 13 15.79 -4.63 11.77
N TRP A 14 14.98 -5.33 12.58
CA TRP A 14 14.32 -6.58 12.14
C TRP A 14 13.31 -6.30 11.01
N SER A 15 12.48 -5.26 11.16
CA SER A 15 11.49 -4.88 10.15
C SER A 15 12.14 -4.49 8.83
N LEU A 16 13.26 -3.76 8.87
CA LEU A 16 14.02 -3.39 7.67
C LEU A 16 14.59 -4.62 6.96
N ASN A 17 15.13 -5.59 7.72
CA ASN A 17 15.59 -6.85 7.14
C ASN A 17 14.44 -7.65 6.51
N ALA A 18 13.27 -7.68 7.16
CA ALA A 18 12.08 -8.33 6.61
C ALA A 18 11.60 -7.65 5.32
N LEU A 19 11.59 -6.31 5.27
CA LEU A 19 11.23 -5.54 4.09
C LEU A 19 12.21 -5.77 2.92
N ASN A 20 13.49 -5.93 3.21
CA ASN A 20 14.50 -6.25 2.19
C ASN A 20 14.29 -7.65 1.56
N GLY A 21 13.72 -8.58 2.30
CA GLY A 21 13.40 -9.94 1.82
C GLY A 21 12.03 -10.07 1.15
N CYS A 22 11.25 -8.98 1.02
CA CYS A 22 9.93 -9.02 0.41
C CYS A 22 9.99 -8.85 -1.11
N ASP A 23 9.07 -9.48 -1.84
CA ASP A 23 8.89 -9.25 -3.28
C ASP A 23 8.19 -7.91 -3.55
N ALA A 24 7.35 -7.47 -2.61
CA ALA A 24 6.57 -6.23 -2.73
C ALA A 24 6.25 -5.63 -1.36
N ILE A 25 6.19 -4.29 -1.32
CA ILE A 25 5.81 -3.50 -0.15
C ILE A 25 4.55 -2.72 -0.49
N VAL A 26 3.45 -2.99 0.23
CA VAL A 26 2.23 -2.18 0.13
C VAL A 26 2.28 -1.08 1.18
N LEU A 27 2.48 0.15 0.74
CA LEU A 27 2.53 1.32 1.62
C LEU A 27 1.13 1.95 1.73
N ILE A 28 0.50 1.81 2.89
CA ILE A 28 -0.86 2.29 3.13
C ILE A 28 -0.83 3.71 3.67
N SER A 29 -1.53 4.62 3.02
CA SER A 29 -1.66 6.03 3.39
C SER A 29 -3.12 6.49 3.41
N GLU A 30 -3.41 7.58 4.10
CA GLU A 30 -4.68 8.29 3.99
C GLU A 30 -4.55 9.48 3.02
N LEU A 31 -5.68 9.89 2.41
CA LEU A 31 -5.72 11.03 1.48
C LEU A 31 -5.77 12.36 2.26
N THR A 32 -4.72 12.62 3.02
CA THR A 32 -4.49 13.87 3.76
C THR A 32 -3.08 14.38 3.51
N VAL A 33 -2.89 15.70 3.50
CA VAL A 33 -1.58 16.30 3.26
C VAL A 33 -0.50 15.77 4.23
N PRO A 34 -0.75 15.69 5.56
CA PRO A 34 0.24 15.14 6.49
C PRO A 34 0.58 13.68 6.22
N ALA A 35 -0.44 12.84 5.91
CA ALA A 35 -0.21 11.42 5.64
C ALA A 35 0.57 11.21 4.33
N LEU A 36 0.25 11.95 3.27
CA LEU A 36 0.96 11.89 2.00
C LEU A 36 2.43 12.34 2.15
N ASN A 37 2.68 13.42 2.88
CA ASN A 37 4.05 13.87 3.15
C ASN A 37 4.84 12.83 3.95
N ALA A 38 4.25 12.25 4.98
CA ALA A 38 4.88 11.18 5.75
C ALA A 38 5.15 9.95 4.87
N SER A 39 4.21 9.55 4.03
CA SER A 39 4.36 8.42 3.11
C SER A 39 5.46 8.67 2.09
N ARG A 40 5.56 9.89 1.55
CA ARG A 40 6.64 10.26 0.62
C ARG A 40 8.02 10.15 1.28
N LEU A 41 8.18 10.67 2.49
CA LEU A 41 9.43 10.56 3.25
C LEU A 41 9.77 9.09 3.53
N TRP A 42 8.78 8.29 3.91
CA TRP A 42 8.95 6.85 4.11
C TRP A 42 9.40 6.13 2.86
N MET A 43 8.76 6.39 1.72
CA MET A 43 9.18 5.79 0.45
C MET A 43 10.62 6.15 0.10
N GLN A 44 11.02 7.41 0.34
CA GLN A 44 12.39 7.84 0.09
C GLN A 44 13.38 7.07 0.97
N HIS A 45 13.13 6.97 2.28
CA HIS A 45 13.97 6.19 3.19
C HIS A 45 14.05 4.72 2.80
N LEU A 46 12.91 4.11 2.46
CA LEU A 46 12.89 2.71 2.02
C LEU A 46 13.72 2.50 0.74
N ILE A 47 13.63 3.42 -0.22
CA ILE A 47 14.42 3.35 -1.45
C ILE A 47 15.90 3.47 -1.12
N ASP A 48 16.28 4.44 -0.28
CA ASP A 48 17.68 4.68 0.09
C ASP A 48 18.27 3.49 0.87
N ASP A 49 17.55 2.97 1.87
CA ASP A 49 17.98 1.84 2.70
C ASP A 49 18.08 0.53 1.89
N LEU A 50 17.09 0.25 1.02
CA LEU A 50 17.03 -0.98 0.24
C LEU A 50 17.99 -0.97 -0.96
N SER A 51 18.30 0.20 -1.51
CA SER A 51 19.26 0.33 -2.63
C SER A 51 20.70 -0.03 -2.26
N GLY A 52 21.05 0.05 -0.97
CA GLY A 52 22.38 -0.35 -0.46
C GLY A 52 22.56 -1.85 -0.23
N MET A 53 21.49 -2.61 -0.27
CA MET A 53 21.48 -4.05 0.00
C MET A 53 21.36 -4.79 -1.34
N ASN A 54 22.38 -5.45 -1.81
CA ASN A 54 22.59 -6.13 -3.11
C ASN A 54 21.48 -7.08 -3.63
N ALA A 55 20.23 -6.91 -3.20
CA ALA A 55 19.04 -7.64 -3.67
C ALA A 55 18.24 -6.78 -4.65
N ALA A 56 17.46 -7.41 -5.53
CA ALA A 56 16.46 -6.71 -6.33
C ALA A 56 15.51 -5.96 -5.40
N ALA A 57 15.49 -4.63 -5.47
CA ALA A 57 14.66 -3.83 -4.58
C ALA A 57 13.18 -4.20 -4.73
N PRO A 58 12.44 -4.39 -3.63
CA PRO A 58 11.02 -4.72 -3.71
C PRO A 58 10.20 -3.62 -4.36
N SER A 59 9.13 -4.00 -5.05
CA SER A 59 8.19 -3.03 -5.63
C SER A 59 7.42 -2.32 -4.53
N ILE A 60 7.54 -0.98 -4.41
CA ILE A 60 6.76 -0.19 -3.45
C ILE A 60 5.46 0.25 -4.11
N MET A 61 4.34 -0.12 -3.51
CA MET A 61 2.98 0.08 -4.01
C MET A 61 2.18 1.00 -3.08
N PRO A 62 2.06 2.30 -3.37
CA PRO A 62 1.25 3.21 -2.57
C PRO A 62 -0.24 2.87 -2.69
N VAL A 63 -0.93 2.72 -1.56
CA VAL A 63 -2.37 2.45 -1.49
C VAL A 63 -3.04 3.49 -0.61
N LEU A 64 -4.09 4.13 -1.13
CA LEU A 64 -4.89 5.09 -0.40
C LEU A 64 -6.03 4.38 0.35
N ASN A 65 -6.02 4.48 1.67
CA ASN A 65 -7.04 3.90 2.53
C ASN A 65 -8.09 4.95 2.95
N ARG A 66 -9.23 4.49 3.44
CA ARG A 66 -10.33 5.31 3.97
C ARG A 66 -10.85 6.36 2.99
N GLN A 67 -10.86 6.02 1.69
CA GLN A 67 -11.44 6.89 0.67
C GLN A 67 -12.93 7.10 0.91
N LYS A 68 -13.34 8.34 1.16
CA LYS A 68 -14.76 8.68 1.29
C LYS A 68 -15.31 9.05 -0.09
N LYS A 69 -16.54 8.60 -0.40
CA LYS A 69 -17.28 9.09 -1.56
C LYS A 69 -17.39 10.62 -1.48
N ASN A 70 -17.13 11.31 -2.59
CA ASN A 70 -17.08 12.76 -2.69
C ASN A 70 -18.26 13.43 -1.96
N MET A 71 -17.96 14.13 -0.88
CA MET A 71 -18.81 15.19 -0.36
C MET A 71 -18.16 16.51 -0.76
N LEU A 72 -18.97 17.45 -1.26
CA LEU A 72 -18.53 18.79 -1.67
C LEU A 72 -17.65 19.43 -0.59
N GLY A 73 -16.43 19.81 -0.96
CA GLY A 73 -15.50 20.52 -0.09
C GLY A 73 -14.05 20.09 -0.34
N SER A 74 -13.16 21.05 -0.40
CA SER A 74 -11.72 21.02 -0.63
C SER A 74 -11.04 19.73 -0.12
N ARG A 75 -10.90 18.74 -0.98
CA ARG A 75 -10.18 17.48 -0.68
C ARG A 75 -9.08 17.27 -1.69
N VAL A 76 -7.98 16.74 -1.18
CA VAL A 76 -6.89 16.26 -2.02
C VAL A 76 -7.45 15.20 -2.98
N SER A 77 -7.24 15.39 -4.28
CA SER A 77 -7.60 14.39 -5.31
C SER A 77 -6.55 13.28 -5.38
N VAL A 78 -6.88 12.19 -6.09
CA VAL A 78 -5.90 11.12 -6.35
C VAL A 78 -4.72 11.67 -7.14
N ASP A 79 -4.95 12.50 -8.15
CA ASP A 79 -3.88 13.14 -8.95
C ASP A 79 -2.96 14.01 -8.08
N GLN A 80 -3.53 14.75 -7.12
CA GLN A 80 -2.74 15.51 -6.15
C GLN A 80 -1.96 14.61 -5.21
N ALA A 81 -2.51 13.45 -4.84
CA ALA A 81 -1.80 12.46 -4.04
C ALA A 81 -0.63 11.86 -4.82
N GLU A 82 -0.83 11.50 -6.09
CA GLU A 82 0.24 11.00 -6.97
C GLU A 82 1.35 12.03 -7.15
N ALA A 83 0.99 13.29 -7.37
CA ALA A 83 1.96 14.38 -7.44
C ALA A 83 2.74 14.56 -6.13
N ALA A 84 2.06 14.47 -4.97
CA ALA A 84 2.70 14.57 -3.66
C ALA A 84 3.61 13.36 -3.36
N LEU A 85 3.19 12.16 -3.72
CA LEU A 85 3.95 10.93 -3.54
C LEU A 85 5.08 10.79 -4.57
N ARG A 86 5.02 11.50 -5.69
CA ARG A 86 5.89 11.37 -6.87
C ARG A 86 5.89 9.94 -7.45
N GLN A 87 4.79 9.24 -7.25
CA GLN A 87 4.55 7.89 -7.74
C GLN A 87 3.05 7.69 -7.99
N PRO A 88 2.66 6.86 -8.97
CA PRO A 88 1.27 6.51 -9.19
C PRO A 88 0.71 5.74 -7.99
N VAL A 89 -0.56 6.00 -7.69
CA VAL A 89 -1.32 5.27 -6.67
C VAL A 89 -1.65 3.88 -7.21
N PHE A 90 -1.17 2.86 -6.54
CA PHE A 90 -1.38 1.48 -6.94
C PHE A 90 -2.82 1.02 -6.73
N GLY A 91 -3.49 1.51 -5.69
CA GLY A 91 -4.87 1.17 -5.39
C GLY A 91 -5.51 2.09 -4.35
N SER A 92 -6.83 1.97 -4.22
CA SER A 92 -7.59 2.71 -3.23
C SER A 92 -8.61 1.81 -2.55
N ILE A 93 -8.78 1.97 -1.23
CA ILE A 93 -9.75 1.26 -0.41
C ILE A 93 -10.74 2.29 0.13
N ARG A 94 -12.01 2.13 -0.22
CA ARG A 94 -13.08 3.00 0.24
C ARG A 94 -13.43 2.77 1.69
N SER A 95 -13.86 3.84 2.36
CA SER A 95 -14.32 3.76 3.75
C SER A 95 -15.72 3.15 3.81
N ASP A 96 -15.88 2.12 4.63
CA ASP A 96 -17.17 1.54 5.01
C ASP A 96 -17.15 1.27 6.53
N TRP A 97 -17.49 2.32 7.27
CA TRP A 97 -17.45 2.27 8.73
C TRP A 97 -18.38 1.19 9.29
N ALA A 98 -19.56 1.02 8.69
CA ALA A 98 -20.55 0.05 9.16
C ALA A 98 -20.02 -1.40 9.01
N ALA A 99 -19.36 -1.70 7.90
CA ALA A 99 -18.74 -3.01 7.69
C ALA A 99 -17.58 -3.24 8.66
N ALA A 100 -16.75 -2.23 8.90
CA ALA A 100 -15.63 -2.33 9.83
C ALA A 100 -16.08 -2.56 11.27
N VAL A 101 -17.06 -1.80 11.75
CA VAL A 101 -17.64 -1.97 13.11
C VAL A 101 -18.30 -3.33 13.27
N ALA A 102 -19.04 -3.79 12.27
CA ALA A 102 -19.66 -5.12 12.32
C ALA A 102 -18.61 -6.23 12.44
N ALA A 103 -17.51 -6.15 11.70
CA ALA A 103 -16.42 -7.12 11.75
C ALA A 103 -15.75 -7.15 13.14
N VAL A 104 -15.44 -5.96 13.69
CA VAL A 104 -14.85 -5.85 15.03
C VAL A 104 -15.77 -6.42 16.10
N ASN A 105 -17.06 -6.09 16.07
CA ASN A 105 -18.04 -6.58 17.05
C ASN A 105 -18.26 -8.10 17.00
N LEU A 106 -18.06 -8.69 15.83
CA LEU A 106 -18.18 -10.14 15.65
C LEU A 106 -16.84 -10.87 15.86
N GLY A 107 -15.72 -10.16 16.02
CA GLY A 107 -14.39 -10.77 16.07
C GLY A 107 -14.01 -11.50 14.77
N GLN A 108 -14.52 -11.04 13.63
CA GLN A 108 -14.35 -11.66 12.32
C GLN A 108 -13.60 -10.75 11.35
N ALA A 109 -13.02 -11.33 10.31
CA ALA A 109 -12.50 -10.54 9.18
C ALA A 109 -13.66 -9.83 8.45
N ILE A 110 -13.40 -8.63 7.89
CA ILE A 110 -14.43 -7.87 7.15
C ILE A 110 -15.02 -8.69 5.99
N GLY A 111 -14.18 -9.49 5.32
CA GLY A 111 -14.62 -10.37 4.23
C GLY A 111 -15.59 -11.47 4.67
N GLU A 112 -15.53 -11.89 5.92
CA GLU A 112 -16.46 -12.87 6.51
C GLU A 112 -17.73 -12.19 7.02
N ALA A 113 -17.57 -11.12 7.83
CA ALA A 113 -18.68 -10.42 8.42
C ALA A 113 -19.57 -9.69 7.38
N LYS A 114 -18.96 -9.12 6.34
CA LYS A 114 -19.62 -8.33 5.29
C LYS A 114 -18.96 -8.56 3.92
N PRO A 115 -19.12 -9.74 3.30
CA PRO A 115 -18.42 -10.12 2.07
C PRO A 115 -18.77 -9.22 0.87
N ASN A 116 -19.96 -8.63 0.85
CA ASN A 116 -20.43 -7.73 -0.22
C ASN A 116 -20.14 -6.25 0.05
N SER A 117 -19.47 -5.91 1.13
CA SER A 117 -19.10 -4.53 1.46
C SER A 117 -18.14 -3.95 0.41
N VAL A 118 -18.10 -2.61 0.32
CA VAL A 118 -17.15 -1.94 -0.60
C VAL A 118 -15.71 -2.21 -0.20
N ILE A 119 -15.40 -2.31 1.09
CA ILE A 119 -14.06 -2.66 1.57
C ILE A 119 -13.67 -4.05 1.10
N SER A 120 -14.54 -5.06 1.26
CA SER A 120 -14.24 -6.45 0.88
C SER A 120 -13.93 -6.56 -0.61
N LYS A 121 -14.68 -5.85 -1.45
CA LYS A 121 -14.43 -5.79 -2.90
C LYS A 121 -13.11 -5.10 -3.22
N ASP A 122 -12.87 -3.92 -2.65
CA ASP A 122 -11.65 -3.15 -2.92
C ASP A 122 -10.39 -3.91 -2.47
N VAL A 123 -10.43 -4.58 -1.31
CA VAL A 123 -9.33 -5.42 -0.83
C VAL A 123 -9.11 -6.63 -1.73
N SER A 124 -10.19 -7.30 -2.19
CA SER A 124 -10.08 -8.42 -3.12
C SER A 124 -9.43 -8.00 -4.44
N ASP A 125 -9.84 -6.87 -5.00
CA ASP A 125 -9.27 -6.32 -6.23
C ASP A 125 -7.80 -5.93 -6.04
N LEU A 126 -7.47 -5.30 -4.91
CA LEU A 126 -6.09 -4.95 -4.55
C LEU A 126 -5.22 -6.22 -4.49
N MET A 127 -5.67 -7.25 -3.78
CA MET A 127 -4.93 -8.51 -3.66
C MET A 127 -4.71 -9.21 -5.00
N GLN A 128 -5.68 -9.17 -5.91
CA GLN A 128 -5.49 -9.70 -7.26
C GLN A 128 -4.42 -8.94 -8.04
N ARG A 129 -4.38 -7.61 -7.91
CA ARG A 129 -3.36 -6.75 -8.53
C ARG A 129 -1.98 -7.01 -7.96
N VAL A 130 -1.84 -7.07 -6.63
CA VAL A 130 -0.56 -7.39 -5.95
C VAL A 130 -0.04 -8.74 -6.42
N ARG A 131 -0.90 -9.77 -6.45
CA ARG A 131 -0.51 -11.11 -6.94
C ARG A 131 0.01 -11.11 -8.38
N ARG A 132 -0.53 -10.26 -9.25
CA ARG A 132 -0.03 -10.14 -10.63
C ARG A 132 1.38 -9.55 -10.67
N VAL A 133 1.64 -8.53 -9.86
CA VAL A 133 2.97 -7.87 -9.79
C VAL A 133 4.00 -8.84 -9.22
N VAL A 134 3.70 -9.50 -8.10
CA VAL A 134 4.62 -10.46 -7.44
C VAL A 134 4.92 -11.68 -8.32
N ARG A 135 3.97 -12.11 -9.15
CA ARG A 135 4.15 -13.25 -10.07
C ARG A 135 4.78 -12.89 -11.41
N ALA A 136 4.81 -11.61 -11.75
CA ALA A 136 5.48 -11.16 -12.97
C ALA A 136 7.00 -11.38 -12.81
N PRO A 137 7.70 -12.02 -13.76
CA PRO A 137 9.13 -12.14 -13.69
C PRO A 137 9.73 -10.72 -13.62
N GLN A 138 10.51 -10.45 -12.60
CA GLN A 138 11.26 -9.20 -12.49
C GLN A 138 12.27 -9.17 -13.65
N GLN A 139 11.97 -8.36 -14.67
CA GLN A 139 12.95 -8.13 -15.74
C GLN A 139 14.10 -7.34 -15.12
N PRO A 140 15.35 -7.83 -15.20
CA PRO A 140 16.49 -7.03 -14.80
C PRO A 140 16.50 -5.76 -15.65
N GLU A 141 16.46 -4.60 -15.01
CA GLU A 141 16.68 -3.33 -15.72
C GLU A 141 18.01 -3.41 -16.47
N LEU A 142 17.93 -3.48 -17.79
CA LEU A 142 19.09 -3.28 -18.65
C LEU A 142 19.63 -1.88 -18.34
N LYS A 143 20.76 -1.83 -17.60
CA LYS A 143 21.54 -0.62 -17.43
C LYS A 143 21.77 -0.04 -18.82
N ARG A 144 21.09 1.06 -19.13
CA ARG A 144 21.43 1.87 -20.30
C ARG A 144 22.83 2.41 -20.06
N ALA A 145 23.81 1.75 -20.67
CA ALA A 145 25.12 2.28 -20.84
C ALA A 145 25.02 3.50 -21.77
N SER A 146 25.42 4.65 -21.28
CA SER A 146 25.79 5.82 -22.06
C SER A 146 26.90 6.53 -21.34
#